data_2028cff7a372df9f70a3aff45f4938b8
#
_entry.id   2028cff7a372df9f70a3aff45f4938b8
#
_cell.length_a   1.000
_cell.length_b   1.000
_cell.length_c   1.000
_cell.angle_alpha   90.00
_cell.angle_beta   90.00
_cell.angle_gamma   90.00
#
_symmetry.space_group_name_H-M   'P 1'
#
loop_
_entity.id
_entity.type
_entity.pdbx_description
1 polymer ?
#
loop_
_entity_poly.entity_id
_entity_poly.type
_entity_poly.pdbx_seq_one_letter_code
_entity_poly.pdbx_strand_id
1 'polypeptide(L)'
;MKFRVPVFARLLLAFTLVVSLPSCDGADNGTESTETPDDNNKEEETPPDNTEEESKTETDVSLYSDEADYYFSSGLMPEDQVTVKGLDGKAVNWIDIDEYIKSGYGYKYLKISENMSQKDRKADAVITRNGQTVFTYHITQSHEDSYGYDPSYWEIIGSGNIYASLTTGGSYATMWNNRNMTLLEGAEFVSGIGIIKDKYLYSCALAKGKDFRTIIYKDGVQAEVMENCNATDFTVSGISLYTGGSWSENKKEYPAYWYNGDMTDLSENKTIEGQVSCIAVDGNDVYAGGTNCMWKNFKRTEMPHDGYDSAYVTEIVVDGSDVYASGYLIKGKENFQACWWLNGALHLLDIESNSGNSIAAAILRHDGKTYIGGYVGGYRAALWTDGKLNRLTSYNGHVNALAARGKDEVFAAGDKGGKPIIWRVRSRYAGETKEIFMNTSEDGLHNDDMYGNVTGIIVCAKR
;
A
#
# COMPACT_ATOMS: atom_id res chain seq x y z
N MET A 1 -2.04 34.08 -24.00
CA MET A 1 -2.26 34.51 -22.61
C MET A 1 -1.49 33.53 -21.75
N LYS A 2 -0.38 33.92 -21.15
CA LYS A 2 0.50 32.98 -20.42
C LYS A 2 -0.12 32.67 -19.05
N PHE A 3 -0.64 31.48 -18.88
CA PHE A 3 -1.07 30.99 -17.57
C PHE A 3 0.16 30.63 -16.76
N ARG A 4 0.48 31.44 -15.74
CA ARG A 4 1.35 31.02 -14.65
C ARG A 4 0.47 30.18 -13.71
N VAL A 5 0.68 28.90 -13.67
CA VAL A 5 0.13 28.03 -12.63
C VAL A 5 0.63 28.56 -11.28
N PRO A 6 -0.24 28.80 -10.31
CA PRO A 6 0.18 29.29 -9.00
C PRO A 6 1.14 28.30 -8.33
N VAL A 7 2.07 28.81 -7.53
CA VAL A 7 3.08 28.03 -6.79
C VAL A 7 2.46 26.92 -5.93
N PHE A 8 1.20 27.05 -5.54
CA PHE A 8 0.44 26.03 -4.82
C PHE A 8 0.15 24.76 -5.66
N ALA A 9 -0.01 24.88 -6.96
CA ALA A 9 -0.16 23.71 -7.83
C ALA A 9 1.17 22.97 -8.05
N ARG A 10 2.31 23.63 -7.85
CA ARG A 10 3.63 22.99 -7.90
C ARG A 10 3.91 22.08 -6.69
N LEU A 11 3.30 22.37 -5.53
CA LEU A 11 3.42 21.53 -4.34
C LEU A 11 2.53 20.27 -4.42
N LEU A 12 1.46 20.31 -5.24
CA LEU A 12 0.56 19.17 -5.45
C LEU A 12 1.05 18.21 -6.56
N LEU A 13 2.09 18.57 -7.29
CA LEU A 13 2.54 17.87 -8.50
C LEU A 13 3.67 16.85 -8.28
N ALA A 14 4.15 16.70 -7.04
CA ALA A 14 5.13 15.66 -6.70
C ALA A 14 4.40 14.46 -6.07
N PHE A 15 3.44 13.86 -6.79
CA PHE A 15 2.59 12.82 -6.22
C PHE A 15 2.53 11.58 -7.07
N THR A 16 2.62 10.50 -6.38
CA THR A 16 2.13 9.16 -6.58
C THR A 16 3.05 8.14 -7.17
N LEU A 17 3.31 7.12 -6.40
CA LEU A 17 3.40 5.78 -6.88
C LEU A 17 2.74 4.81 -5.90
N VAL A 18 1.79 4.05 -6.36
CA VAL A 18 1.38 2.78 -5.77
C VAL A 18 1.90 1.66 -6.66
N VAL A 19 2.77 0.85 -6.12
CA VAL A 19 3.06 -0.45 -6.71
C VAL A 19 2.06 -1.43 -6.12
N SER A 20 1.02 -1.77 -6.88
CA SER A 20 0.25 -2.97 -6.61
C SER A 20 1.12 -4.17 -6.99
N LEU A 21 1.82 -4.73 -6.02
CA LEU A 21 2.36 -6.07 -6.21
C LEU A 21 1.19 -7.05 -6.24
N PRO A 22 1.20 -8.02 -7.17
CA PRO A 22 0.28 -9.14 -7.05
C PRO A 22 0.51 -9.78 -5.69
N SER A 23 -0.57 -10.08 -4.96
CA SER A 23 -0.50 -10.83 -3.71
C SER A 23 0.31 -12.08 -3.98
N CYS A 24 1.40 -12.28 -3.23
CA CYS A 24 2.12 -13.53 -3.22
C CYS A 24 1.25 -14.58 -2.53
N ASP A 25 0.21 -15.07 -3.24
CA ASP A 25 -0.39 -16.35 -2.92
C ASP A 25 0.58 -17.38 -3.49
N GLY A 26 1.31 -18.05 -2.62
CA GLY A 26 2.14 -19.20 -2.93
C GLY A 26 1.27 -20.31 -3.50
N ALA A 27 1.15 -20.38 -4.82
CA ALA A 27 0.65 -21.55 -5.50
C ALA A 27 1.77 -22.59 -5.53
N ASP A 28 1.67 -23.53 -4.61
CA ASP A 28 2.42 -24.77 -4.60
C ASP A 28 2.01 -25.59 -5.85
N ASN A 29 2.80 -25.50 -6.91
CA ASN A 29 2.70 -26.37 -8.06
C ASN A 29 3.69 -27.52 -7.88
N GLY A 30 3.24 -28.54 -7.16
CA GLY A 30 3.85 -29.84 -7.17
C GLY A 30 3.80 -30.46 -8.57
N THR A 31 4.90 -30.49 -9.26
CA THR A 31 5.11 -31.38 -10.40
C THR A 31 5.52 -32.74 -9.89
N GLU A 32 4.61 -33.70 -9.99
CA GLU A 32 4.91 -35.14 -9.92
C GLU A 32 5.93 -35.51 -11.00
N SER A 33 7.08 -36.02 -10.59
CA SER A 33 7.92 -36.86 -11.43
C SER A 33 7.91 -38.27 -10.88
N THR A 34 7.26 -39.15 -11.61
CA THR A 34 7.31 -40.61 -11.44
C THR A 34 8.68 -41.13 -11.82
N GLU A 35 9.40 -41.73 -10.90
CA GLU A 35 10.37 -42.80 -11.18
C GLU A 35 10.21 -43.93 -10.18
N THR A 36 10.07 -45.14 -10.72
CA THR A 36 9.88 -46.43 -10.06
C THR A 36 11.22 -47.01 -9.60
N PRO A 37 11.19 -48.00 -8.69
CA PRO A 37 12.31 -48.34 -7.81
C PRO A 37 13.15 -49.51 -8.33
N ASP A 38 14.40 -49.59 -7.88
CA ASP A 38 15.17 -50.82 -7.89
C ASP A 38 15.90 -51.04 -6.56
N ASP A 39 15.50 -52.06 -5.99
CA ASP A 39 16.02 -53.23 -5.28
C ASP A 39 17.23 -53.13 -4.29
N ASN A 40 16.94 -53.72 -3.12
CA ASN A 40 17.86 -54.49 -2.21
C ASN A 40 18.97 -53.78 -1.49
N ASN A 41 18.71 -53.51 -0.17
CA ASN A 41 19.61 -54.05 0.86
C ASN A 41 18.88 -54.21 2.21
N LYS A 42 18.88 -55.45 2.73
CA LYS A 42 18.45 -55.81 4.08
C LYS A 42 19.64 -55.56 5.01
N GLU A 43 19.53 -54.64 5.96
CA GLU A 43 20.24 -54.67 7.23
C GLU A 43 19.20 -54.75 8.35
N GLU A 44 19.39 -55.72 9.21
CA GLU A 44 18.64 -56.01 10.41
C GLU A 44 18.92 -54.90 11.44
N GLU A 45 17.98 -53.99 11.67
CA GLU A 45 17.99 -53.07 12.79
C GLU A 45 17.18 -53.62 13.96
N THR A 46 17.88 -53.69 15.11
CA THR A 46 17.31 -53.95 16.42
C THR A 46 16.22 -52.95 16.76
N PRO A 47 15.11 -53.33 17.43
CA PRO A 47 14.04 -52.43 17.79
C PRO A 47 14.54 -51.36 18.77
N PRO A 48 14.20 -50.08 18.54
CA PRO A 48 14.54 -49.05 19.49
C PRO A 48 13.72 -49.21 20.76
N ASP A 49 14.44 -48.95 21.84
CA ASP A 49 13.98 -48.87 23.21
C ASP A 49 12.71 -48.01 23.33
N ASN A 50 11.66 -48.61 23.89
CA ASN A 50 10.40 -47.93 24.20
C ASN A 50 10.63 -46.96 25.37
N THR A 51 11.18 -45.78 25.10
CA THR A 51 10.94 -44.63 25.97
C THR A 51 9.52 -44.16 25.69
N GLU A 52 8.63 -44.33 26.66
CA GLU A 52 7.33 -43.71 26.71
C GLU A 52 7.52 -42.20 26.48
N GLU A 53 7.24 -41.70 25.27
CA GLU A 53 6.98 -40.29 25.07
C GLU A 53 5.74 -39.95 25.92
N GLU A 54 5.94 -39.22 27.02
CA GLU A 54 4.86 -38.59 27.77
C GLU A 54 4.03 -37.83 26.76
N SER A 55 2.80 -38.28 26.50
CA SER A 55 1.88 -37.62 25.60
C SER A 55 1.62 -36.23 26.15
N LYS A 56 2.18 -35.18 25.51
CA LYS A 56 1.90 -33.81 25.88
C LYS A 56 0.41 -33.58 25.83
N THR A 57 -0.17 -33.20 26.97
CA THR A 57 -1.59 -32.89 27.12
C THR A 57 -1.88 -31.39 26.97
N GLU A 58 -0.86 -30.60 26.60
CA GLU A 58 -0.96 -29.15 26.43
C GLU A 58 0.01 -28.64 25.35
N THR A 59 -0.32 -27.52 24.73
CA THR A 59 0.53 -26.84 23.74
C THR A 59 0.29 -25.34 23.75
N ASP A 60 1.33 -24.57 23.46
CA ASP A 60 1.27 -23.14 23.26
C ASP A 60 0.89 -22.83 21.83
N VAL A 61 -0.03 -21.86 21.66
CA VAL A 61 -0.47 -21.33 20.37
C VAL A 61 -0.22 -19.83 20.35
N SER A 62 0.67 -19.38 19.49
CA SER A 62 0.93 -17.96 19.28
C SER A 62 0.23 -17.50 18.02
N LEU A 63 -0.58 -16.47 18.13
CA LEU A 63 -1.34 -15.85 17.06
C LEU A 63 -0.96 -14.37 16.94
N TYR A 64 -1.13 -13.85 15.74
CA TYR A 64 -0.96 -12.42 15.50
C TYR A 64 -2.19 -11.63 15.95
N SER A 65 -2.10 -10.31 15.88
CA SER A 65 -3.18 -9.42 16.24
C SER A 65 -4.42 -9.53 15.35
N ASP A 66 -4.26 -10.02 14.13
CA ASP A 66 -5.34 -10.17 13.14
C ASP A 66 -6.36 -11.24 13.56
N GLU A 67 -7.56 -11.18 12.99
CA GLU A 67 -8.54 -12.26 13.14
C GLU A 67 -8.01 -13.56 12.56
N ALA A 68 -8.31 -14.67 13.19
CA ALA A 68 -7.84 -15.98 12.78
C ALA A 68 -8.87 -17.08 13.02
N ASP A 69 -8.89 -18.05 12.11
CA ASP A 69 -9.54 -19.32 12.34
C ASP A 69 -8.49 -20.34 12.78
N TYR A 70 -8.56 -20.82 14.02
CA TYR A 70 -7.61 -21.82 14.52
C TYR A 70 -8.25 -23.20 14.55
N TYR A 71 -7.70 -24.10 13.76
CA TYR A 71 -8.13 -25.49 13.66
C TYR A 71 -7.28 -26.36 14.59
N PHE A 72 -7.95 -27.14 15.45
CA PHE A 72 -7.25 -28.02 16.38
C PHE A 72 -6.46 -29.11 15.65
N SER A 73 -5.19 -29.23 15.98
CA SER A 73 -4.25 -30.18 15.37
C SER A 73 -4.51 -31.64 15.77
N SER A 74 -5.03 -31.86 16.97
CA SER A 74 -5.51 -33.17 17.43
C SER A 74 -6.96 -33.31 16.99
N GLY A 75 -7.26 -34.31 16.16
CA GLY A 75 -8.64 -34.57 15.74
C GLY A 75 -9.59 -34.67 16.95
N LEU A 76 -10.52 -33.70 17.02
CA LEU A 76 -11.57 -33.75 18.04
C LEU A 76 -12.52 -34.91 17.74
N MET A 77 -12.90 -35.64 18.79
CA MET A 77 -13.96 -36.63 18.70
C MET A 77 -15.32 -35.93 18.81
N PRO A 78 -16.41 -36.51 18.27
CA PRO A 78 -17.74 -35.88 18.33
C PRO A 78 -18.23 -35.57 19.74
N GLU A 79 -17.80 -36.38 20.71
CA GLU A 79 -18.15 -36.21 22.14
C GLU A 79 -17.31 -35.15 22.88
N ASP A 80 -16.26 -34.62 22.24
CA ASP A 80 -15.38 -33.64 22.87
C ASP A 80 -16.08 -32.28 23.04
N GLN A 81 -15.95 -31.74 24.21
CA GLN A 81 -16.41 -30.39 24.54
C GLN A 81 -15.22 -29.46 24.56
N VAL A 82 -15.35 -28.31 23.90
CA VAL A 82 -14.37 -27.25 23.93
C VAL A 82 -14.88 -26.12 24.81
N THR A 83 -14.03 -25.64 25.71
CA THR A 83 -14.36 -24.51 26.59
C THR A 83 -13.19 -23.51 26.50
N VAL A 84 -13.51 -22.22 26.30
CA VAL A 84 -12.48 -21.16 26.23
C VAL A 84 -12.65 -20.23 27.44
N LYS A 85 -11.55 -19.97 28.15
CA LYS A 85 -11.51 -19.09 29.31
C LYS A 85 -10.23 -18.26 29.31
N GLY A 86 -10.33 -17.02 29.80
CA GLY A 86 -9.16 -16.21 30.13
C GLY A 86 -8.38 -16.80 31.31
N LEU A 87 -7.16 -16.34 31.52
CA LEU A 87 -6.29 -16.78 32.60
C LEU A 87 -6.90 -16.52 34.00
N ASP A 88 -7.90 -15.63 34.09
CA ASP A 88 -8.68 -15.37 35.28
C ASP A 88 -9.87 -16.35 35.48
N GLY A 89 -9.99 -17.33 34.61
CA GLY A 89 -11.05 -18.37 34.61
C GLY A 89 -12.41 -17.89 34.06
N LYS A 90 -12.52 -16.63 33.63
CA LYS A 90 -13.75 -16.07 33.06
C LYS A 90 -13.86 -16.33 31.56
N ALA A 91 -15.10 -16.31 31.08
CA ALA A 91 -15.33 -16.34 29.62
C ALA A 91 -14.69 -15.12 28.95
N VAL A 92 -14.10 -15.34 27.79
CA VAL A 92 -13.57 -14.28 26.92
C VAL A 92 -14.58 -13.97 25.81
N ASN A 93 -14.56 -12.75 25.31
CA ASN A 93 -15.47 -12.28 24.24
C ASN A 93 -14.79 -12.11 22.88
N TRP A 94 -13.56 -12.60 22.74
CA TRP A 94 -12.76 -12.46 21.53
C TRP A 94 -12.41 -13.79 20.86
N ILE A 95 -12.86 -14.91 21.45
CA ILE A 95 -12.78 -16.24 20.89
C ILE A 95 -14.17 -16.85 20.93
N ASP A 96 -14.69 -17.21 19.77
CA ASP A 96 -15.91 -17.99 19.60
C ASP A 96 -15.55 -19.41 19.14
N ILE A 97 -16.38 -20.36 19.51
CA ILE A 97 -16.26 -21.75 19.02
C ILE A 97 -17.26 -21.90 17.90
N ASP A 98 -16.77 -22.19 16.71
CA ASP A 98 -17.61 -22.40 15.53
C ASP A 98 -17.44 -23.85 15.00
N GLU A 99 -18.33 -24.28 14.11
CA GLU A 99 -18.35 -25.63 13.59
C GLU A 99 -18.57 -25.61 12.06
N TYR A 100 -17.78 -26.38 11.32
CA TYR A 100 -18.04 -26.61 9.92
C TYR A 100 -18.24 -28.10 9.63
N ILE A 101 -19.07 -28.41 8.65
CA ILE A 101 -19.38 -29.80 8.26
C ILE A 101 -18.58 -30.17 7.01
N LYS A 102 -17.77 -31.23 7.12
CA LYS A 102 -17.06 -31.81 5.98
C LYS A 102 -17.31 -33.31 5.93
N SER A 103 -17.82 -33.81 4.79
CA SER A 103 -18.12 -35.24 4.59
C SER A 103 -19.04 -35.84 5.64
N GLY A 104 -19.99 -35.05 6.19
CA GLY A 104 -20.95 -35.48 7.21
C GLY A 104 -20.43 -35.45 8.66
N TYR A 105 -19.20 -34.98 8.88
CA TYR A 105 -18.61 -34.82 10.21
C TYR A 105 -18.50 -33.33 10.54
N GLY A 106 -18.90 -32.96 11.77
CA GLY A 106 -18.71 -31.63 12.32
C GLY A 106 -17.30 -31.48 12.87
N TYR A 107 -16.62 -30.38 12.47
CA TYR A 107 -15.29 -30.02 12.96
C TYR A 107 -15.38 -28.69 13.67
N LYS A 108 -15.01 -28.66 14.94
CA LYS A 108 -14.95 -27.43 15.73
C LYS A 108 -13.64 -26.70 15.49
N TYR A 109 -13.69 -25.40 15.46
CA TYR A 109 -12.52 -24.52 15.38
C TYR A 109 -12.75 -23.26 16.21
N LEU A 110 -11.69 -22.56 16.53
CA LEU A 110 -11.79 -21.28 17.24
C LEU A 110 -11.79 -20.16 16.22
N LYS A 111 -12.82 -19.34 16.28
CA LYS A 111 -12.91 -18.09 15.55
C LYS A 111 -12.43 -16.96 16.45
N ILE A 112 -11.27 -16.40 16.12
CA ILE A 112 -10.57 -15.47 16.97
C ILE A 112 -10.66 -14.09 16.34
N SER A 113 -11.26 -13.15 17.06
CA SER A 113 -11.39 -11.78 16.60
C SER A 113 -10.05 -11.05 16.70
N GLU A 114 -9.89 -9.99 15.91
CA GLU A 114 -8.72 -9.12 15.96
C GLU A 114 -8.44 -8.56 17.37
N ASN A 115 -7.17 -8.50 17.74
CA ASN A 115 -6.74 -7.87 18.98
C ASN A 115 -6.37 -6.40 18.76
N MET A 116 -7.33 -5.52 18.82
CA MET A 116 -7.14 -4.06 18.68
C MET A 116 -6.65 -3.38 19.98
N SER A 117 -6.38 -4.14 21.03
CA SER A 117 -5.83 -3.59 22.27
C SER A 117 -4.33 -3.33 22.15
N GLN A 118 -3.78 -2.57 23.08
CA GLN A 118 -2.33 -2.34 23.19
C GLN A 118 -1.62 -3.37 24.08
N LYS A 119 -2.25 -4.53 24.30
CA LYS A 119 -1.68 -5.59 25.13
C LYS A 119 -2.03 -6.95 24.55
N ASP A 120 -1.10 -7.87 24.66
CA ASP A 120 -1.36 -9.27 24.37
C ASP A 120 -2.53 -9.76 25.21
N ARG A 121 -3.35 -10.58 24.61
CA ARG A 121 -4.44 -11.25 25.33
C ARG A 121 -4.23 -12.75 25.30
N LYS A 122 -4.61 -13.39 26.39
CA LYS A 122 -4.34 -14.81 26.60
C LYS A 122 -5.62 -15.52 27.03
N ALA A 123 -5.76 -16.75 26.56
CA ALA A 123 -6.86 -17.63 26.94
C ALA A 123 -6.42 -19.09 26.84
N ASP A 124 -7.09 -19.94 27.58
CA ASP A 124 -6.95 -21.38 27.49
C ASP A 124 -8.18 -21.97 26.78
N ALA A 125 -7.94 -22.74 25.70
CA ALA A 125 -8.96 -23.59 25.11
C ALA A 125 -8.78 -25.01 25.64
N VAL A 126 -9.70 -25.45 26.45
CA VAL A 126 -9.66 -26.75 27.12
C VAL A 126 -10.60 -27.71 26.43
N ILE A 127 -10.06 -28.84 26.02
CA ILE A 127 -10.83 -29.95 25.46
C ILE A 127 -11.10 -30.96 26.55
N THR A 128 -12.36 -31.28 26.75
CA THR A 128 -12.80 -32.27 27.74
C THR A 128 -13.55 -33.43 27.06
N ARG A 129 -13.29 -34.66 27.52
CA ARG A 129 -14.00 -35.87 27.13
C ARG A 129 -14.49 -36.58 28.38
N ASN A 130 -15.78 -36.89 28.42
CA ASN A 130 -16.44 -37.50 29.62
C ASN A 130 -16.14 -36.74 30.92
N GLY A 131 -16.03 -35.40 30.85
CA GLY A 131 -15.77 -34.55 32.00
C GLY A 131 -14.31 -34.47 32.47
N GLN A 132 -13.39 -35.15 31.77
CA GLN A 132 -11.94 -35.08 32.00
C GLN A 132 -11.25 -34.24 30.95
N THR A 133 -10.29 -33.41 31.36
CA THR A 133 -9.43 -32.66 30.41
C THR A 133 -8.55 -33.62 29.65
N VAL A 134 -8.62 -33.60 28.33
CA VAL A 134 -7.77 -34.39 27.45
C VAL A 134 -6.68 -33.58 26.81
N PHE A 135 -6.92 -32.28 26.56
CA PHE A 135 -5.92 -31.38 25.99
C PHE A 135 -6.21 -29.92 26.34
N THR A 136 -5.13 -29.11 26.44
CA THR A 136 -5.23 -27.67 26.65
C THR A 136 -4.38 -26.92 25.63
N TYR A 137 -4.94 -25.93 24.96
CA TYR A 137 -4.27 -24.98 24.11
C TYR A 137 -4.12 -23.66 24.83
N HIS A 138 -2.89 -23.24 25.11
CA HIS A 138 -2.56 -21.94 25.70
C HIS A 138 -2.43 -20.91 24.59
N ILE A 139 -3.47 -20.13 24.35
CA ILE A 139 -3.56 -19.18 23.25
C ILE A 139 -3.01 -17.84 23.72
N THR A 140 -2.00 -17.34 23.04
CA THR A 140 -1.53 -15.97 23.15
C THR A 140 -1.76 -15.28 21.83
N GLN A 141 -2.58 -14.21 21.80
CA GLN A 141 -2.71 -13.36 20.64
C GLN A 141 -1.99 -12.05 20.91
N SER A 142 -1.03 -11.72 20.05
CA SER A 142 -0.27 -10.48 20.12
C SER A 142 -1.20 -9.27 20.08
N HIS A 143 -0.81 -8.21 20.74
CA HIS A 143 -1.53 -6.96 20.65
C HIS A 143 -1.31 -6.31 19.29
N GLU A 144 -2.29 -5.55 18.87
CA GLU A 144 -2.12 -4.65 17.76
C GLU A 144 -1.14 -3.56 18.20
N ASP A 145 0.02 -3.48 17.53
CA ASP A 145 0.94 -2.39 17.78
C ASP A 145 0.32 -1.06 17.29
N SER A 146 1.01 0.05 17.55
CA SER A 146 0.52 1.37 17.13
C SER A 146 0.35 1.52 15.62
N TYR A 147 0.76 0.54 14.83
CA TYR A 147 0.63 0.48 13.37
C TYR A 147 -0.58 -0.32 12.90
N GLY A 148 -1.15 -1.14 13.79
CA GLY A 148 -2.29 -1.96 13.46
C GLY A 148 -1.99 -3.12 12.53
N TYR A 149 -0.77 -3.63 12.53
CA TYR A 149 -0.35 -4.84 11.83
C TYR A 149 0.90 -5.40 12.52
N ASP A 150 1.22 -6.67 12.30
CA ASP A 150 2.40 -7.28 12.91
C ASP A 150 3.66 -6.96 12.11
N PRO A 151 4.55 -6.09 12.64
CA PRO A 151 5.78 -5.70 11.97
C PRO A 151 6.81 -6.82 11.86
N SER A 152 6.57 -7.99 12.48
CA SER A 152 7.46 -9.14 12.32
C SER A 152 7.32 -9.81 10.97
N TYR A 153 6.18 -9.64 10.29
CA TYR A 153 5.88 -10.25 8.99
C TYR A 153 5.76 -9.27 7.85
N TRP A 154 5.34 -8.04 8.15
CA TRP A 154 5.01 -7.04 7.15
C TRP A 154 5.79 -5.77 7.37
N GLU A 155 6.10 -5.10 6.28
CA GLU A 155 6.66 -3.76 6.27
C GLU A 155 5.68 -2.81 5.59
N ILE A 156 5.44 -1.66 6.22
CA ILE A 156 4.87 -0.49 5.55
C ILE A 156 6.03 0.43 5.22
N ILE A 157 6.26 0.65 3.95
CA ILE A 157 7.28 1.57 3.46
C ILE A 157 6.56 2.79 2.92
N GLY A 158 6.75 3.91 3.58
CA GLY A 158 6.28 5.23 3.14
C GLY A 158 7.39 6.02 2.48
N SER A 159 7.05 6.88 1.55
CA SER A 159 7.95 7.89 1.02
C SER A 159 7.24 9.23 0.96
N GLY A 160 7.99 10.31 1.00
CA GLY A 160 7.40 11.64 0.98
C GLY A 160 8.40 12.72 1.35
N ASN A 161 7.92 13.73 2.03
CA ASN A 161 8.77 14.81 2.49
C ASN A 161 8.33 15.35 3.84
N ILE A 162 9.30 15.92 4.55
CA ILE A 162 9.07 16.70 5.78
C ILE A 162 9.62 18.11 5.62
N TYR A 163 9.07 19.05 6.38
CA TYR A 163 9.48 20.47 6.42
C TYR A 163 9.20 21.11 7.78
N ALA A 164 10.11 21.98 8.24
CA ALA A 164 10.01 22.60 9.55
C ALA A 164 8.97 23.72 9.62
N SER A 165 8.51 24.26 8.47
CA SER A 165 7.50 25.32 8.39
C SER A 165 6.84 25.30 7.02
N LEU A 166 5.53 25.53 6.98
CA LEU A 166 4.75 25.62 5.75
C LEU A 166 5.19 26.77 4.81
N THR A 167 5.91 27.75 5.33
CA THR A 167 6.21 29.00 4.60
C THR A 167 7.68 29.29 4.35
N THR A 168 8.58 28.79 5.18
CA THR A 168 10.01 29.21 5.17
C THR A 168 11.01 28.07 5.33
N GLY A 169 10.56 26.88 5.67
CA GLY A 169 11.44 25.72 5.87
C GLY A 169 11.84 25.05 4.55
N GLY A 170 13.06 24.52 4.48
CA GLY A 170 13.45 23.63 3.39
C GLY A 170 12.66 22.32 3.47
N SER A 171 12.38 21.73 2.31
CA SER A 171 11.84 20.39 2.21
C SER A 171 12.97 19.35 2.23
N TYR A 172 12.69 18.18 2.80
CA TYR A 172 13.61 17.07 2.89
C TYR A 172 12.90 15.80 2.44
N ALA A 173 13.40 15.20 1.38
CA ALA A 173 12.92 13.91 0.90
C ALA A 173 13.14 12.85 1.98
N THR A 174 12.12 12.08 2.26
CA THR A 174 12.05 11.22 3.43
C THR A 174 11.46 9.86 3.06
N MET A 175 11.99 8.82 3.67
CA MET A 175 11.41 7.49 3.67
C MET A 175 11.08 7.06 5.08
N TRP A 176 10.03 6.25 5.21
CA TRP A 176 9.67 5.58 6.45
C TRP A 176 9.64 4.08 6.23
N ASN A 177 10.30 3.34 7.11
CA ASN A 177 10.09 1.90 7.24
C ASN A 177 9.31 1.67 8.54
N ASN A 178 8.09 1.21 8.40
CA ASN A 178 7.08 1.23 9.44
C ASN A 178 6.83 2.66 9.92
N ARG A 179 7.45 3.15 10.98
CA ARG A 179 7.38 4.56 11.38
C ARG A 179 8.75 5.23 11.42
N ASN A 180 9.80 4.40 11.31
CA ASN A 180 11.16 4.88 11.41
C ASN A 180 11.53 5.68 10.17
N MET A 181 11.90 6.92 10.41
CA MET A 181 12.23 7.89 9.37
C MET A 181 13.69 7.77 8.96
N THR A 182 13.96 7.99 7.69
CA THR A 182 15.29 8.15 7.10
C THR A 182 15.24 9.29 6.09
N LEU A 183 16.16 10.23 6.20
CA LEU A 183 16.31 11.31 5.22
C LEU A 183 17.09 10.82 3.99
N LEU A 184 16.67 11.25 2.81
CA LEU A 184 17.40 11.04 1.56
C LEU A 184 18.30 12.25 1.32
N GLU A 185 19.59 12.05 1.51
CA GLU A 185 20.57 13.14 1.45
C GLU A 185 20.62 13.78 0.06
N GLY A 186 20.59 15.10 -0.02
CA GLY A 186 20.67 15.83 -1.28
C GLY A 186 19.36 15.98 -2.04
N ALA A 187 18.25 15.44 -1.53
CA ALA A 187 16.93 15.51 -2.17
C ALA A 187 15.92 16.36 -1.39
N GLU A 188 14.93 16.90 -2.10
CA GLU A 188 13.83 17.70 -1.54
C GLU A 188 12.50 16.94 -1.52
N PHE A 189 12.18 16.20 -2.58
CA PHE A 189 10.90 15.53 -2.76
C PHE A 189 11.10 14.12 -3.30
N VAL A 190 10.39 13.14 -2.76
CA VAL A 190 10.34 11.80 -3.35
C VAL A 190 9.25 11.76 -4.40
N SER A 191 9.63 11.36 -5.62
CA SER A 191 8.72 11.18 -6.75
C SER A 191 8.08 9.79 -6.76
N GLY A 192 8.73 8.78 -6.18
CA GLY A 192 8.17 7.44 -6.07
C GLY A 192 9.14 6.44 -5.47
N ILE A 193 8.61 5.27 -5.17
CA ILE A 193 9.34 4.13 -4.60
C ILE A 193 8.97 2.82 -5.30
N GLY A 194 9.85 1.84 -5.27
CA GLY A 194 9.59 0.51 -5.82
C GLY A 194 10.53 -0.54 -5.26
N ILE A 195 10.12 -1.79 -5.28
CA ILE A 195 10.92 -2.92 -4.80
C ILE A 195 11.27 -3.83 -5.98
N ILE A 196 12.56 -4.19 -6.10
CA ILE A 196 13.05 -5.13 -7.09
C ILE A 196 13.43 -6.45 -6.41
N LYS A 197 12.92 -7.58 -6.94
CA LYS A 197 13.18 -8.94 -6.46
C LYS A 197 12.86 -9.11 -4.96
N ASP A 198 11.80 -8.48 -4.47
CA ASP A 198 11.35 -8.50 -3.07
C ASP A 198 12.48 -8.21 -2.05
N LYS A 199 13.54 -7.53 -2.50
CA LYS A 199 14.74 -7.32 -1.70
C LYS A 199 15.24 -5.87 -1.72
N TYR A 200 15.37 -5.28 -2.90
CA TYR A 200 16.02 -3.98 -3.04
C TYR A 200 14.98 -2.88 -3.18
N LEU A 201 14.98 -1.96 -2.25
CA LEU A 201 14.13 -0.78 -2.28
C LEU A 201 14.81 0.32 -3.09
N TYR A 202 14.11 0.77 -4.13
CA TYR A 202 14.51 1.92 -4.91
C TYR A 202 13.60 3.10 -4.61
N SER A 203 14.16 4.29 -4.57
CA SER A 203 13.41 5.54 -4.52
C SER A 203 13.99 6.53 -5.51
N CYS A 204 13.09 7.30 -6.09
CA CYS A 204 13.40 8.37 -7.01
C CYS A 204 13.04 9.70 -6.36
N ALA A 205 13.94 10.65 -6.34
CA ALA A 205 13.71 11.93 -5.68
C ALA A 205 14.33 13.09 -6.46
N LEU A 206 13.67 14.26 -6.41
CA LEU A 206 14.20 15.49 -6.95
C LEU A 206 15.38 15.99 -6.10
N ALA A 207 16.49 16.32 -6.74
CA ALA A 207 17.66 16.90 -6.09
C ALA A 207 17.34 18.29 -5.53
N LYS A 208 17.98 18.60 -4.41
CA LYS A 208 17.90 19.91 -3.77
C LYS A 208 18.51 20.99 -4.65
N GLY A 209 17.76 22.08 -4.90
CA GLY A 209 18.25 23.22 -5.68
C GLY A 209 17.37 23.58 -6.87
N LYS A 210 17.94 24.35 -7.80
CA LYS A 210 17.20 24.88 -8.96
C LYS A 210 17.38 24.09 -10.27
N ASP A 211 18.25 23.11 -10.25
CA ASP A 211 18.59 22.35 -11.44
C ASP A 211 17.62 21.17 -11.61
N PHE A 212 17.29 20.86 -12.86
CA PHE A 212 16.50 19.69 -13.21
C PHE A 212 17.34 18.43 -13.04
N ARG A 213 17.41 17.95 -11.80
CA ARG A 213 18.15 16.73 -11.47
C ARG A 213 17.31 15.81 -10.61
N THR A 214 17.41 14.55 -10.92
CA THR A 214 16.75 13.47 -10.17
C THR A 214 17.80 12.51 -9.63
N ILE A 215 17.64 12.09 -8.40
CA ILE A 215 18.52 11.14 -7.73
C ILE A 215 17.78 9.84 -7.55
N ILE A 216 18.38 8.73 -7.97
CA ILE A 216 17.92 7.38 -7.67
C ILE A 216 18.69 6.87 -6.46
N TYR A 217 17.96 6.41 -5.45
CA TYR A 217 18.53 5.75 -4.27
C TYR A 217 18.22 4.26 -4.31
N LYS A 218 19.13 3.48 -3.79
CA LYS A 218 18.96 2.05 -3.54
C LYS A 218 19.18 1.80 -2.06
N ASP A 219 18.17 1.28 -1.37
CA ASP A 219 18.21 1.04 0.09
C ASP A 219 18.64 2.29 0.89
N GLY A 220 18.15 3.47 0.45
CA GLY A 220 18.47 4.77 1.06
C GLY A 220 19.82 5.39 0.68
N VAL A 221 20.64 4.69 -0.11
CA VAL A 221 21.96 5.16 -0.56
C VAL A 221 21.87 5.65 -1.99
N GLN A 222 22.42 6.83 -2.29
CA GLN A 222 22.48 7.36 -3.65
C GLN A 222 23.16 6.37 -4.60
N ALA A 223 22.45 5.99 -5.66
CA ALA A 223 22.91 5.04 -6.66
C ALA A 223 23.23 5.73 -8.00
N GLU A 224 22.40 6.70 -8.41
CA GLU A 224 22.53 7.37 -9.71
C GLU A 224 22.02 8.81 -9.63
N VAL A 225 22.52 9.68 -10.50
CA VAL A 225 22.01 11.03 -10.72
C VAL A 225 21.65 11.19 -12.19
N MET A 226 20.41 11.56 -12.45
CA MET A 226 19.90 11.82 -13.79
C MET A 226 19.88 13.34 -14.01
N GLU A 227 20.72 13.80 -14.91
CA GLU A 227 20.81 15.21 -15.29
C GLU A 227 19.68 15.60 -16.26
N ASN A 228 19.23 16.84 -16.19
CA ASN A 228 18.11 17.37 -16.98
C ASN A 228 16.83 16.52 -16.91
N CYS A 229 16.57 15.96 -15.73
CA CYS A 229 15.42 15.14 -15.43
C CYS A 229 14.67 15.73 -14.23
N ASN A 230 13.43 16.14 -14.42
CA ASN A 230 12.51 16.57 -13.38
C ASN A 230 11.48 15.46 -13.18
N ALA A 231 11.82 14.49 -12.33
CA ALA A 231 10.97 13.35 -12.06
C ALA A 231 9.70 13.76 -11.29
N THR A 232 8.56 13.34 -11.78
CA THR A 232 7.25 13.50 -11.14
C THR A 232 6.72 12.20 -10.58
N ASP A 233 7.11 11.08 -11.21
CA ASP A 233 6.67 9.76 -10.81
C ASP A 233 7.73 8.69 -11.15
N PHE A 234 7.64 7.54 -10.48
CA PHE A 234 8.60 6.45 -10.60
C PHE A 234 7.96 5.10 -10.34
N THR A 235 8.23 4.14 -11.19
CA THR A 235 7.79 2.75 -11.01
C THR A 235 8.89 1.75 -11.35
N VAL A 236 8.71 0.52 -10.88
CA VAL A 236 9.58 -0.62 -11.22
C VAL A 236 8.76 -1.70 -11.93
N SER A 237 9.36 -2.33 -12.92
CA SER A 237 8.78 -3.51 -13.58
C SER A 237 9.85 -4.56 -13.79
N GLY A 238 9.69 -5.71 -13.16
CA GLY A 238 10.71 -6.76 -13.11
C GLY A 238 11.99 -6.27 -12.42
N ILE A 239 13.05 -6.03 -13.20
CA ILE A 239 14.33 -5.49 -12.70
C ILE A 239 14.60 -4.07 -13.22
N SER A 240 13.67 -3.48 -13.93
CA SER A 240 13.84 -2.21 -14.63
C SER A 240 13.18 -1.07 -13.88
N LEU A 241 13.82 0.10 -13.99
CA LEU A 241 13.39 1.36 -13.40
C LEU A 241 12.74 2.22 -14.48
N TYR A 242 11.60 2.81 -14.18
CA TYR A 242 10.91 3.75 -15.05
C TYR A 242 10.64 5.03 -14.28
N THR A 243 11.00 6.15 -14.87
CA THR A 243 10.77 7.49 -14.28
C THR A 243 9.95 8.33 -15.25
N GLY A 244 8.83 8.85 -14.81
CA GLY A 244 8.04 9.81 -15.58
C GLY A 244 8.39 11.24 -15.18
N GLY A 245 8.29 12.21 -16.08
CA GLY A 245 8.57 13.59 -15.75
C GLY A 245 8.75 14.52 -16.96
N SER A 246 9.65 15.47 -16.82
CA SER A 246 10.01 16.41 -17.90
C SER A 246 11.51 16.61 -18.00
N TRP A 247 11.96 16.94 -19.21
CA TRP A 247 13.26 17.48 -19.49
C TRP A 247 13.13 18.94 -19.94
N SER A 248 14.23 19.70 -19.87
CA SER A 248 14.20 21.13 -20.10
C SER A 248 15.17 21.55 -21.19
N GLU A 249 14.71 22.39 -22.10
CA GLU A 249 15.55 23.06 -23.08
C GLU A 249 15.04 24.48 -23.32
N ASN A 250 15.95 25.45 -23.34
CA ASN A 250 15.61 26.88 -23.58
C ASN A 250 14.50 27.38 -22.63
N LYS A 251 14.48 26.97 -21.37
CA LYS A 251 13.50 27.31 -20.34
C LYS A 251 12.09 26.80 -20.60
N LYS A 252 11.94 25.83 -21.47
CA LYS A 252 10.72 25.10 -21.73
C LYS A 252 10.86 23.69 -21.20
N GLU A 253 9.76 23.15 -20.69
CA GLU A 253 9.67 21.79 -20.19
C GLU A 253 8.92 20.93 -21.20
N TYR A 254 9.41 19.71 -21.41
CA TYR A 254 8.89 18.76 -22.36
C TYR A 254 8.65 17.41 -21.69
N PRO A 255 7.50 16.75 -21.95
CA PRO A 255 7.18 15.48 -21.34
C PRO A 255 8.12 14.38 -21.81
N ALA A 256 8.59 13.57 -20.87
CA ALA A 256 9.42 12.41 -21.16
C ALA A 256 9.26 11.33 -20.08
N TYR A 257 9.74 10.13 -20.42
CA TYR A 257 10.04 9.11 -19.42
C TYR A 257 11.44 8.56 -19.64
N TRP A 258 12.00 7.98 -18.58
CA TRP A 258 13.33 7.34 -18.61
C TRP A 258 13.17 5.86 -18.28
N TYR A 259 13.81 5.02 -19.07
CA TYR A 259 13.94 3.58 -18.87
C TYR A 259 15.38 3.26 -18.49
N ASN A 260 15.64 2.85 -17.25
CA ASN A 260 16.98 2.62 -16.71
C ASN A 260 17.97 3.78 -17.02
N GLY A 261 17.51 5.03 -16.93
CA GLY A 261 18.28 6.23 -17.21
C GLY A 261 18.23 6.71 -18.67
N ASP A 262 17.81 5.89 -19.61
CA ASP A 262 17.67 6.27 -21.03
C ASP A 262 16.37 7.02 -21.28
N MET A 263 16.48 8.26 -21.78
CA MET A 263 15.33 9.15 -22.00
C MET A 263 14.56 8.81 -23.28
N THR A 264 13.24 8.84 -23.14
CA THR A 264 12.28 8.78 -24.24
C THR A 264 11.47 10.07 -24.26
N ASP A 265 11.63 10.86 -25.32
CA ASP A 265 10.92 12.13 -25.53
C ASP A 265 9.49 11.87 -26.04
N LEU A 266 8.50 12.44 -25.32
CA LEU A 266 7.07 12.37 -25.64
C LEU A 266 6.54 13.70 -26.23
N SER A 267 7.39 14.68 -26.48
CA SER A 267 7.01 16.04 -26.88
C SER A 267 6.62 16.20 -28.34
N GLU A 268 6.64 15.14 -29.14
CA GLU A 268 6.36 15.18 -30.58
C GLU A 268 7.19 16.27 -31.31
N ASN A 269 8.52 16.17 -31.22
CA ASN A 269 9.45 17.15 -31.69
C ASN A 269 9.30 18.54 -31.05
N LYS A 270 9.09 18.60 -29.75
CA LYS A 270 8.96 19.84 -28.95
C LYS A 270 7.72 20.66 -29.28
N THR A 271 6.69 20.03 -29.84
CA THR A 271 5.38 20.68 -30.07
C THR A 271 4.50 20.64 -28.82
N ILE A 272 4.71 19.66 -27.96
CA ILE A 272 3.98 19.50 -26.68
C ILE A 272 4.89 19.96 -25.56
N GLU A 273 4.50 21.05 -24.86
CA GLU A 273 5.12 21.52 -23.63
C GLU A 273 4.39 20.93 -22.42
N GLY A 274 5.09 20.64 -21.34
CA GLY A 274 4.56 20.12 -20.08
C GLY A 274 5.37 18.97 -19.53
N GLN A 275 4.72 18.12 -18.76
CA GLN A 275 5.37 16.99 -18.09
C GLN A 275 4.47 15.74 -18.13
N VAL A 276 5.07 14.59 -18.00
CA VAL A 276 4.41 13.36 -17.53
C VAL A 276 4.11 13.56 -16.06
N SER A 277 2.91 13.26 -15.62
CA SER A 277 2.49 13.36 -14.22
C SER A 277 2.53 12.03 -13.49
N CYS A 278 2.33 10.93 -14.22
CA CYS A 278 2.36 9.57 -13.68
C CYS A 278 2.80 8.58 -14.75
N ILE A 279 3.35 7.45 -14.32
CA ILE A 279 3.84 6.38 -15.19
C ILE A 279 3.44 5.01 -14.65
N ALA A 280 2.94 4.14 -15.53
CA ALA A 280 2.65 2.75 -15.23
C ALA A 280 3.22 1.83 -16.30
N VAL A 281 3.54 0.60 -15.94
CA VAL A 281 4.11 -0.40 -16.86
C VAL A 281 3.38 -1.71 -16.69
N ASP A 282 2.90 -2.26 -17.80
CA ASP A 282 2.33 -3.60 -17.86
C ASP A 282 2.99 -4.41 -18.97
N GLY A 283 3.74 -5.44 -18.59
CA GLY A 283 4.56 -6.20 -19.52
C GLY A 283 5.56 -5.31 -20.27
N ASN A 284 5.35 -5.15 -21.57
CA ASN A 284 6.17 -4.28 -22.44
C ASN A 284 5.51 -2.92 -22.72
N ASP A 285 4.30 -2.71 -22.24
CA ASP A 285 3.56 -1.47 -22.49
C ASP A 285 3.86 -0.45 -21.38
N VAL A 286 4.26 0.75 -21.79
CA VAL A 286 4.48 1.90 -20.92
C VAL A 286 3.33 2.88 -21.12
N TYR A 287 2.70 3.24 -20.01
CA TYR A 287 1.62 4.22 -19.94
C TYR A 287 2.12 5.45 -19.20
N ALA A 288 1.86 6.63 -19.71
CA ALA A 288 2.20 7.90 -19.09
C ALA A 288 1.02 8.84 -19.13
N GLY A 289 0.72 9.49 -18.02
CA GLY A 289 -0.34 10.49 -17.90
C GLY A 289 0.20 11.91 -17.92
N GLY A 290 -0.63 12.87 -18.31
CA GLY A 290 -0.28 14.29 -18.33
C GLY A 290 -1.52 15.18 -18.40
N THR A 291 -1.30 16.44 -18.76
CA THR A 291 -2.41 17.39 -18.96
C THR A 291 -3.12 17.08 -20.26
N ASN A 292 -4.43 16.84 -20.19
CA ASN A 292 -5.34 16.55 -21.30
C ASN A 292 -4.97 15.28 -22.13
N CYS A 293 -4.03 14.47 -21.68
CA CYS A 293 -3.61 13.33 -22.48
C CYS A 293 -3.02 12.20 -21.66
N MET A 294 -2.98 11.05 -22.30
CA MET A 294 -2.24 9.87 -21.88
C MET A 294 -1.44 9.33 -23.07
N TRP A 295 -0.28 8.80 -22.82
CA TRP A 295 0.53 8.09 -23.82
C TRP A 295 0.51 6.58 -23.50
N LYS A 296 0.44 5.77 -24.56
CA LYS A 296 0.75 4.35 -24.52
C LYS A 296 1.83 4.08 -25.55
N ASN A 297 3.02 3.69 -25.13
CA ASN A 297 4.14 3.41 -26.03
C ASN A 297 4.34 4.52 -27.08
N PHE A 298 4.53 5.74 -26.67
CA PHE A 298 4.67 6.97 -27.50
C PHE A 298 3.38 7.47 -28.14
N LYS A 299 2.33 6.63 -28.27
CA LYS A 299 1.09 7.06 -28.90
C LYS A 299 0.26 7.87 -27.93
N ARG A 300 0.12 9.17 -28.20
CA ARG A 300 -0.71 10.10 -27.45
C ARG A 300 -2.19 9.88 -27.74
N THR A 301 -3.01 9.94 -26.69
CA THR A 301 -4.46 9.94 -26.77
C THR A 301 -4.97 11.05 -25.87
N GLU A 302 -5.94 11.86 -26.38
CA GLU A 302 -6.57 12.89 -25.57
C GLU A 302 -7.50 12.28 -24.54
N MET A 303 -7.49 12.88 -23.33
CA MET A 303 -8.39 12.48 -22.24
C MET A 303 -9.66 13.32 -22.28
N PRO A 304 -10.85 12.68 -22.32
CA PRO A 304 -12.12 13.40 -22.27
C PRO A 304 -12.24 14.28 -21.03
N HIS A 305 -12.72 15.51 -21.24
CA HIS A 305 -12.95 16.50 -20.18
C HIS A 305 -14.19 17.34 -20.43
N ASP A 306 -15.25 16.72 -20.93
CA ASP A 306 -16.50 17.31 -21.40
C ASP A 306 -17.05 18.40 -20.47
N GLY A 307 -17.16 19.62 -20.97
CA GLY A 307 -17.68 20.78 -20.22
C GLY A 307 -16.68 21.43 -19.26
N TYR A 308 -15.43 20.98 -19.24
CA TYR A 308 -14.32 21.54 -18.47
C TYR A 308 -13.22 22.07 -19.40
N ASP A 309 -12.37 22.95 -18.86
CA ASP A 309 -11.32 23.60 -19.66
C ASP A 309 -10.10 22.68 -19.88
N SER A 310 -9.84 21.79 -18.93
CA SER A 310 -8.77 20.79 -19.03
C SER A 310 -8.95 19.64 -18.04
N ALA A 311 -8.20 18.58 -18.28
CA ALA A 311 -8.05 17.41 -17.42
C ALA A 311 -6.59 17.25 -16.97
N TYR A 312 -6.39 16.68 -15.80
CA TYR A 312 -5.09 16.30 -15.29
C TYR A 312 -5.14 14.85 -14.80
N VAL A 313 -4.30 14.00 -15.39
CA VAL A 313 -4.15 12.60 -14.97
C VAL A 313 -3.16 12.55 -13.82
N THR A 314 -3.51 11.93 -12.72
CA THR A 314 -2.69 11.84 -11.51
C THR A 314 -2.03 10.49 -11.33
N GLU A 315 -2.72 9.41 -11.69
CA GLU A 315 -2.19 8.05 -11.60
C GLU A 315 -2.86 7.12 -12.61
N ILE A 316 -2.14 6.06 -13.02
CA ILE A 316 -2.59 5.03 -13.94
C ILE A 316 -2.35 3.66 -13.33
N VAL A 317 -3.35 2.77 -13.44
CA VAL A 317 -3.25 1.35 -13.09
C VAL A 317 -3.80 0.51 -14.23
N VAL A 318 -3.11 -0.56 -14.56
CA VAL A 318 -3.55 -1.55 -15.56
C VAL A 318 -3.96 -2.83 -14.83
N ASP A 319 -5.16 -3.32 -15.14
CA ASP A 319 -5.72 -4.55 -14.57
C ASP A 319 -6.26 -5.43 -15.72
N GLY A 320 -5.48 -6.41 -16.13
CA GLY A 320 -5.74 -7.21 -17.32
C GLY A 320 -5.71 -6.37 -18.61
N SER A 321 -6.82 -6.26 -19.31
CA SER A 321 -6.97 -5.43 -20.51
C SER A 321 -7.41 -4.01 -20.22
N ASP A 322 -7.82 -3.72 -18.98
CA ASP A 322 -8.42 -2.45 -18.61
C ASP A 322 -7.39 -1.47 -18.06
N VAL A 323 -7.48 -0.24 -18.54
CA VAL A 323 -6.63 0.89 -18.12
C VAL A 323 -7.48 1.84 -17.31
N TYR A 324 -7.13 2.00 -16.05
CA TYR A 324 -7.74 2.90 -15.09
C TYR A 324 -6.83 4.11 -14.89
N ALA A 325 -7.38 5.30 -14.90
CA ALA A 325 -6.65 6.51 -14.56
C ALA A 325 -7.45 7.36 -13.57
N SER A 326 -6.81 7.90 -12.56
CA SER A 326 -7.40 8.93 -11.68
C SER A 326 -6.98 10.32 -12.10
N GLY A 327 -7.71 11.33 -11.62
CA GLY A 327 -7.34 12.70 -11.87
C GLY A 327 -8.40 13.71 -11.48
N TYR A 328 -8.29 14.87 -12.08
CA TYR A 328 -9.26 15.94 -11.88
C TYR A 328 -9.47 16.77 -13.14
N LEU A 329 -10.64 17.32 -13.23
CA LEU A 329 -11.06 18.27 -14.27
C LEU A 329 -10.93 19.68 -13.73
N ILE A 330 -10.59 20.63 -14.59
CA ILE A 330 -10.38 22.03 -14.24
C ILE A 330 -11.41 22.88 -14.96
N LYS A 331 -12.12 23.73 -14.21
CA LYS A 331 -13.05 24.74 -14.76
C LYS A 331 -12.71 26.11 -14.21
N GLY A 332 -12.34 27.04 -15.09
CA GLY A 332 -11.84 28.34 -14.69
C GLY A 332 -10.46 28.25 -14.03
N LYS A 333 -10.23 29.06 -13.01
CA LYS A 333 -8.91 29.15 -12.40
C LYS A 333 -8.70 28.24 -11.20
N GLU A 334 -9.76 27.90 -10.49
CA GLU A 334 -9.65 27.29 -9.15
C GLU A 334 -10.76 26.27 -8.84
N ASN A 335 -11.51 25.81 -9.84
CA ASN A 335 -12.53 24.79 -9.63
C ASN A 335 -12.01 23.45 -10.13
N PHE A 336 -11.77 22.53 -9.21
CA PHE A 336 -11.29 21.18 -9.49
C PHE A 336 -12.39 20.16 -9.15
N GLN A 337 -12.63 19.24 -10.08
CA GLN A 337 -13.58 18.14 -9.92
C GLN A 337 -12.84 16.81 -10.03
N ALA A 338 -12.85 16.02 -8.97
CA ALA A 338 -12.28 14.67 -8.98
C ALA A 338 -12.99 13.77 -9.99
N CYS A 339 -12.22 13.04 -10.75
CA CYS A 339 -12.70 12.12 -11.77
C CYS A 339 -11.76 10.92 -11.93
N TRP A 340 -12.19 9.96 -12.70
CA TRP A 340 -11.38 8.86 -13.17
C TRP A 340 -11.80 8.44 -14.57
N TRP A 341 -10.96 7.68 -15.25
CA TRP A 341 -11.23 7.16 -16.59
C TRP A 341 -11.04 5.64 -16.59
N LEU A 342 -11.93 4.95 -17.29
CA LEU A 342 -11.81 3.54 -17.63
C LEU A 342 -11.70 3.40 -19.13
N ASN A 343 -10.57 2.90 -19.62
CA ASN A 343 -10.30 2.77 -21.05
C ASN A 343 -10.56 4.06 -21.83
N GLY A 344 -10.27 5.22 -21.21
CA GLY A 344 -10.51 6.54 -21.76
C GLY A 344 -11.94 7.07 -21.58
N ALA A 345 -12.89 6.31 -21.03
CA ALA A 345 -14.22 6.83 -20.71
C ALA A 345 -14.21 7.57 -19.38
N LEU A 346 -14.68 8.84 -19.37
CA LEU A 346 -14.72 9.72 -18.21
C LEU A 346 -15.83 9.33 -17.24
N HIS A 347 -15.48 9.27 -15.95
CA HIS A 347 -16.38 9.09 -14.82
C HIS A 347 -16.14 10.17 -13.77
N LEU A 348 -17.17 10.94 -13.42
CA LEU A 348 -17.08 11.88 -12.30
C LEU A 348 -17.21 11.12 -10.98
N LEU A 349 -16.41 11.51 -9.99
CA LEU A 349 -16.55 10.99 -8.65
C LEU A 349 -17.63 11.74 -7.87
N ASP A 350 -18.34 11.00 -7.03
CA ASP A 350 -19.30 11.60 -6.11
C ASP A 350 -18.58 12.51 -5.12
N ILE A 351 -19.02 13.76 -5.09
CA ILE A 351 -18.60 14.76 -4.13
C ILE A 351 -19.86 15.29 -3.45
N GLU A 352 -19.74 15.66 -2.20
CA GLU A 352 -20.89 16.27 -1.53
C GLU A 352 -21.31 17.58 -2.21
N SER A 353 -22.61 17.75 -2.36
CA SER A 353 -23.17 18.99 -2.87
C SER A 353 -22.63 20.20 -2.10
N ASN A 354 -22.12 21.19 -2.81
CA ASN A 354 -21.47 22.41 -2.29
C ASN A 354 -20.07 22.22 -1.67
N SER A 355 -19.36 21.16 -2.00
CA SER A 355 -18.11 20.84 -1.31
C SER A 355 -16.88 21.60 -1.81
N GLY A 356 -16.96 22.40 -2.86
CA GLY A 356 -15.76 23.07 -3.41
C GLY A 356 -14.85 22.11 -4.18
N ASN A 357 -13.54 22.38 -4.17
CA ASN A 357 -12.56 21.63 -4.92
C ASN A 357 -12.40 20.18 -4.44
N SER A 358 -12.24 19.27 -5.40
CA SER A 358 -11.94 17.87 -5.14
C SER A 358 -10.90 17.36 -6.15
N ILE A 359 -10.01 16.48 -5.68
CA ILE A 359 -8.97 15.83 -6.51
C ILE A 359 -8.96 14.35 -6.20
N ALA A 360 -8.87 13.52 -7.23
CA ALA A 360 -8.49 12.13 -7.13
C ALA A 360 -6.98 12.05 -7.41
N ALA A 361 -6.19 11.73 -6.40
CA ALA A 361 -4.73 11.75 -6.48
C ALA A 361 -4.15 10.37 -6.76
N ALA A 362 -4.81 9.31 -6.27
CA ALA A 362 -4.35 7.92 -6.36
C ALA A 362 -5.47 7.00 -6.82
N ILE A 363 -5.10 5.90 -7.52
CA ILE A 363 -6.03 4.84 -7.90
C ILE A 363 -5.39 3.48 -7.69
N LEU A 364 -6.16 2.52 -7.17
CA LEU A 364 -5.74 1.16 -6.90
C LEU A 364 -6.83 0.18 -7.35
N ARG A 365 -6.44 -0.87 -8.04
CA ARG A 365 -7.29 -2.03 -8.31
C ARG A 365 -6.90 -3.16 -7.37
N HIS A 366 -7.84 -3.62 -6.56
CA HIS A 366 -7.59 -4.68 -5.61
C HIS A 366 -8.85 -5.48 -5.34
N ASP A 367 -8.74 -6.81 -5.39
CA ASP A 367 -9.85 -7.77 -5.17
C ASP A 367 -11.13 -7.41 -5.93
N GLY A 368 -10.98 -7.09 -7.22
CA GLY A 368 -12.07 -6.72 -8.11
C GLY A 368 -12.70 -5.34 -7.87
N LYS A 369 -12.22 -4.58 -6.89
CA LYS A 369 -12.70 -3.23 -6.55
C LYS A 369 -11.76 -2.14 -7.03
N THR A 370 -12.32 -0.96 -7.25
CA THR A 370 -11.57 0.27 -7.54
C THR A 370 -11.54 1.15 -6.30
N TYR A 371 -10.36 1.45 -5.82
CA TYR A 371 -10.12 2.39 -4.74
C TYR A 371 -9.48 3.65 -5.32
N ILE A 372 -9.98 4.82 -4.93
CA ILE A 372 -9.44 6.10 -5.38
C ILE A 372 -9.21 6.97 -4.15
N GLY A 373 -7.98 7.45 -3.99
CA GLY A 373 -7.59 8.34 -2.90
C GLY A 373 -7.52 9.79 -3.35
N GLY A 374 -7.76 10.72 -2.43
CA GLY A 374 -7.66 12.14 -2.74
C GLY A 374 -8.23 13.02 -1.64
N TYR A 375 -8.89 14.11 -2.04
CA TYR A 375 -9.63 14.96 -1.11
C TYR A 375 -10.92 15.51 -1.72
N VAL A 376 -11.85 15.87 -0.85
CA VAL A 376 -13.07 16.60 -1.18
C VAL A 376 -13.17 17.90 -0.38
N GLY A 377 -13.97 18.81 -0.81
CA GLY A 377 -14.27 20.14 -0.29
C GLY A 377 -13.72 20.49 1.07
N GLY A 378 -13.01 21.61 1.15
CA GLY A 378 -12.34 22.04 2.37
C GLY A 378 -11.11 21.19 2.72
N TYR A 379 -10.50 20.52 1.71
CA TYR A 379 -9.32 19.68 1.87
C TYR A 379 -9.51 18.56 2.90
N ARG A 380 -10.57 17.78 2.76
CA ARG A 380 -10.82 16.61 3.61
C ARG A 380 -10.37 15.35 2.89
N ALA A 381 -9.45 14.60 3.49
CA ALA A 381 -8.96 13.34 2.96
C ALA A 381 -10.13 12.38 2.69
N ALA A 382 -10.12 11.79 1.50
CA ALA A 382 -11.20 10.98 0.98
C ALA A 382 -10.68 9.71 0.32
N LEU A 383 -11.45 8.64 0.49
CA LEU A 383 -11.27 7.37 -0.19
C LEU A 383 -12.60 6.99 -0.86
N TRP A 384 -12.61 6.84 -2.16
CA TRP A 384 -13.75 6.28 -2.89
C TRP A 384 -13.53 4.79 -3.12
N THR A 385 -14.54 3.98 -2.84
CA THR A 385 -14.56 2.55 -3.17
C THR A 385 -15.70 2.31 -4.16
N ASP A 386 -15.36 1.86 -5.37
CA ASP A 386 -16.30 1.70 -6.47
C ASP A 386 -17.18 2.95 -6.68
N GLY A 387 -16.56 4.12 -6.62
CA GLY A 387 -17.19 5.43 -6.75
C GLY A 387 -17.90 5.96 -5.50
N LYS A 388 -18.07 5.16 -4.44
CA LYS A 388 -18.73 5.58 -3.20
C LYS A 388 -17.75 6.28 -2.27
N LEU A 389 -18.05 7.51 -1.88
CA LEU A 389 -17.23 8.35 -1.01
C LEU A 389 -17.20 7.84 0.44
N ASN A 390 -16.00 7.71 1.00
CA ASN A 390 -15.71 7.59 2.41
C ASN A 390 -14.73 8.70 2.83
N ARG A 391 -15.10 9.55 3.77
CA ARG A 391 -14.21 10.59 4.30
C ARG A 391 -13.34 10.01 5.41
N LEU A 392 -12.04 10.22 5.29
CA LEU A 392 -11.07 9.80 6.29
C LEU A 392 -10.81 10.88 7.34
N THR A 393 -11.08 12.15 7.02
CA THR A 393 -10.92 13.28 7.96
C THR A 393 -12.12 14.21 7.93
N SER A 394 -12.34 14.91 9.05
CA SER A 394 -13.33 15.99 9.18
C SER A 394 -12.73 17.37 8.89
N TYR A 395 -11.41 17.49 8.80
CA TYR A 395 -10.65 18.71 8.54
C TYR A 395 -9.49 18.42 7.59
N ASN A 396 -8.64 19.40 7.35
CA ASN A 396 -7.55 19.35 6.38
C ASN A 396 -6.78 18.04 6.39
N GLY A 397 -6.69 17.42 5.23
CA GLY A 397 -5.93 16.20 4.96
C GLY A 397 -6.08 15.79 3.50
N HIS A 398 -5.14 15.01 3.02
CA HIS A 398 -5.08 14.52 1.65
C HIS A 398 -4.71 13.03 1.67
N VAL A 399 -5.26 12.26 0.76
CA VAL A 399 -4.74 10.95 0.39
C VAL A 399 -3.95 11.11 -0.89
N ASN A 400 -2.70 10.70 -0.88
CA ASN A 400 -1.78 10.86 -2.01
C ASN A 400 -1.40 9.53 -2.65
N ALA A 401 -1.45 8.44 -1.89
CA ALA A 401 -1.06 7.12 -2.37
C ALA A 401 -1.90 6.02 -1.71
N LEU A 402 -2.03 4.89 -2.39
CA LEU A 402 -2.80 3.73 -1.94
C LEU A 402 -1.95 2.46 -2.05
N ALA A 403 -2.13 1.55 -1.11
CA ALA A 403 -1.63 0.19 -1.20
C ALA A 403 -2.68 -0.77 -0.62
N ALA A 404 -2.54 -2.07 -0.88
CA ALA A 404 -3.45 -3.07 -0.33
C ALA A 404 -2.70 -4.29 0.17
N ARG A 405 -3.34 -5.03 1.09
CA ARG A 405 -2.86 -6.29 1.62
C ARG A 405 -4.03 -7.25 1.82
N GLY A 406 -3.82 -8.52 1.48
CA GLY A 406 -4.88 -9.53 1.62
C GLY A 406 -6.15 -9.15 0.84
N LYS A 407 -7.32 -9.63 1.28
CA LYS A 407 -8.57 -9.40 0.54
C LYS A 407 -9.29 -8.09 0.88
N ASP A 408 -9.13 -7.57 2.10
CA ASP A 408 -10.04 -6.57 2.64
C ASP A 408 -9.35 -5.34 3.20
N GLU A 409 -8.04 -5.22 3.04
CA GLU A 409 -7.26 -4.20 3.71
C GLU A 409 -6.61 -3.25 2.70
N VAL A 410 -6.93 -1.97 2.83
CA VAL A 410 -6.38 -0.89 2.02
C VAL A 410 -5.69 0.12 2.93
N PHE A 411 -4.52 0.55 2.52
CA PHE A 411 -3.74 1.58 3.17
C PHE A 411 -3.80 2.84 2.32
N ALA A 412 -4.27 3.92 2.89
CA ALA A 412 -4.29 5.23 2.26
C ALA A 412 -3.23 6.11 2.95
N ALA A 413 -2.30 6.63 2.19
CA ALA A 413 -1.19 7.42 2.69
C ALA A 413 -1.30 8.89 2.30
N GLY A 414 -0.89 9.79 3.19
CA GLY A 414 -1.01 11.22 2.93
C GLY A 414 -0.65 12.11 4.10
N ASP A 415 -1.48 13.12 4.35
CA ASP A 415 -1.36 13.98 5.51
C ASP A 415 -2.71 14.24 6.20
N LYS A 416 -2.65 14.55 7.50
CA LYS A 416 -3.77 15.03 8.30
C LYS A 416 -3.34 16.26 9.08
N GLY A 417 -3.86 17.41 8.72
CA GLY A 417 -3.42 18.69 9.30
C GLY A 417 -1.94 18.99 9.07
N GLY A 418 -1.38 18.54 7.94
CA GLY A 418 0.03 18.68 7.60
C GLY A 418 0.95 17.70 8.34
N LYS A 419 0.42 16.67 8.99
CA LYS A 419 1.23 15.60 9.60
C LYS A 419 1.19 14.35 8.74
N PRO A 420 2.34 13.72 8.45
CA PRO A 420 2.39 12.53 7.61
C PRO A 420 1.67 11.37 8.30
N ILE A 421 0.78 10.71 7.56
CA ILE A 421 -0.11 9.68 8.11
C ILE A 421 -0.40 8.58 7.09
N ILE A 422 -0.70 7.41 7.60
CA ILE A 422 -1.29 6.31 6.85
C ILE A 422 -2.60 5.92 7.55
N TRP A 423 -3.68 5.83 6.79
CA TRP A 423 -4.95 5.25 7.23
C TRP A 423 -5.01 3.81 6.78
N ARG A 424 -5.22 2.90 7.70
CA ARG A 424 -5.55 1.51 7.43
C ARG A 424 -7.06 1.39 7.41
N VAL A 425 -7.62 0.97 6.29
CA VAL A 425 -9.06 0.86 6.06
C VAL A 425 -9.41 -0.59 5.77
N ARG A 426 -10.33 -1.16 6.56
CA ARG A 426 -10.81 -2.53 6.38
C ARG A 426 -12.23 -2.54 5.83
N SER A 427 -12.46 -3.24 4.72
CA SER A 427 -13.77 -3.25 4.07
C SER A 427 -14.78 -4.17 4.76
N ARG A 428 -14.33 -5.19 5.50
CA ARG A 428 -15.23 -6.13 6.23
C ARG A 428 -15.93 -5.49 7.41
N TYR A 429 -15.29 -4.54 8.05
CA TYR A 429 -15.82 -3.87 9.23
C TYR A 429 -16.24 -2.47 8.82
N ALA A 430 -17.53 -2.31 8.50
CA ALA A 430 -18.08 -1.05 8.01
C ALA A 430 -17.65 0.14 8.88
N GLY A 431 -16.71 0.93 8.39
CA GLY A 431 -16.26 2.18 9.01
C GLY A 431 -15.02 2.08 9.88
N GLU A 432 -14.32 0.94 9.93
CA GLU A 432 -13.11 0.84 10.74
C GLU A 432 -11.91 1.41 9.97
N THR A 433 -11.48 2.58 10.41
CA THR A 433 -10.28 3.26 9.89
C THR A 433 -9.33 3.52 11.05
N LYS A 434 -8.11 2.98 10.95
CA LYS A 434 -7.05 3.25 11.93
C LYS A 434 -6.06 4.26 11.38
N GLU A 435 -5.70 5.24 12.21
CA GLU A 435 -4.73 6.27 11.90
C GLU A 435 -3.34 5.89 12.40
N ILE A 436 -2.34 5.95 11.52
CA ILE A 436 -0.95 5.62 11.82
C ILE A 436 -0.10 6.84 11.47
N PHE A 437 0.31 7.64 12.47
CA PHE A 437 1.16 8.79 12.25
C PHE A 437 2.62 8.36 12.07
N MET A 438 3.27 8.91 11.03
CA MET A 438 4.68 8.68 10.77
C MET A 438 5.55 9.57 11.66
N ASN A 439 6.71 9.08 12.08
CA ASN A 439 7.66 9.88 12.83
C ASN A 439 8.21 11.04 11.97
N THR A 440 8.46 12.17 12.60
CA THR A 440 8.98 13.38 11.94
C THR A 440 10.40 13.73 12.39
N SER A 441 11.06 12.82 13.11
CA SER A 441 12.47 12.90 13.52
C SER A 441 13.13 11.52 13.45
N GLU A 442 14.45 11.48 13.25
CA GLU A 442 15.22 10.23 13.13
C GLU A 442 15.35 9.47 14.47
N ASP A 443 15.19 10.16 15.59
CA ASP A 443 15.18 9.55 16.94
C ASP A 443 13.84 8.87 17.29
N GLY A 444 12.88 8.86 16.36
CA GLY A 444 11.59 8.22 16.53
C GLY A 444 10.58 9.06 17.33
N LEU A 445 10.92 10.26 17.73
CA LEU A 445 10.02 11.17 18.42
C LEU A 445 9.14 11.92 17.41
N HIS A 446 7.88 12.11 17.75
CA HIS A 446 6.99 12.96 16.97
C HIS A 446 7.30 14.42 17.31
N ASN A 447 7.82 15.17 16.34
CA ASN A 447 8.11 16.60 16.52
C ASN A 447 6.89 17.40 16.03
N ASP A 448 6.20 18.06 16.98
CA ASP A 448 4.99 18.83 16.68
C ASP A 448 5.25 20.06 15.80
N ASP A 449 6.49 20.53 15.73
CA ASP A 449 6.89 21.67 14.90
C ASP A 449 7.21 21.26 13.45
N MET A 450 7.29 19.96 13.16
CA MET A 450 7.54 19.46 11.82
C MET A 450 6.24 19.09 11.11
N TYR A 451 6.18 19.42 9.84
CA TYR A 451 5.11 19.06 8.92
C TYR A 451 5.62 18.08 7.89
N GLY A 452 4.71 17.45 7.15
CA GLY A 452 5.07 16.54 6.08
C GLY A 452 3.89 15.83 5.49
N ASN A 453 4.14 15.05 4.47
CA ASN A 453 3.15 14.19 3.84
C ASN A 453 3.80 12.89 3.37
N VAL A 454 3.01 11.84 3.28
CA VAL A 454 3.37 10.60 2.62
C VAL A 454 2.85 10.65 1.20
N THR A 455 3.72 10.44 0.21
CA THR A 455 3.40 10.55 -1.22
C THR A 455 3.50 9.23 -1.95
N GLY A 456 4.10 8.22 -1.35
CA GLY A 456 4.17 6.87 -1.87
C GLY A 456 4.08 5.86 -0.73
N ILE A 457 3.53 4.69 -1.01
CA ILE A 457 3.38 3.61 -0.01
C ILE A 457 3.54 2.24 -0.66
N ILE A 458 4.27 1.37 0.02
CA ILE A 458 4.33 -0.06 -0.29
C ILE A 458 4.02 -0.83 0.99
N VAL A 459 3.19 -1.87 0.90
CA VAL A 459 2.96 -2.82 1.98
C VAL A 459 3.37 -4.19 1.47
N CYS A 460 4.39 -4.79 2.07
CA CYS A 460 4.96 -6.04 1.60
C CYS A 460 5.34 -6.96 2.77
N ALA A 461 5.60 -8.24 2.47
CA ALA A 461 6.22 -9.14 3.43
C ALA A 461 7.60 -8.59 3.83
N LYS A 462 7.99 -8.85 5.07
CA LYS A 462 9.28 -8.39 5.59
C LYS A 462 10.43 -8.94 4.76
N ARG A 463 11.30 -8.05 4.31
CA ARG A 463 12.44 -8.33 3.44
C ARG A 463 13.63 -8.89 4.19
#